data_9b6625592ea4d32b64435b71bb938208
#
_entry.id   9b6625592ea4d32b64435b71bb938208
#
_cell.length_a   1.000
_cell.length_b   1.000
_cell.length_c   1.000
_cell.angle_alpha   90.00
_cell.angle_beta   90.00
_cell.angle_gamma   90.00
#
_symmetry.space_group_name_H-M   'P 1'
#
loop_
_entity.id
_entity.type
_entity.pdbx_description
1 polymer ?
#
loop_
_entity_poly.entity_id
_entity_poly.type
_entity_poly.pdbx_seq_one_letter_code
_entity_poly.pdbx_strand_id
1 'polypeptide(L)'
;MPANFAAIKAFSSRDISQAVSATVNSPVMANPKYEMVKSPVEWFVAACRALEVVPSQLQTSDKLINHLDKLGQVPFSPPNVGGWPAGEGWLSSASALYRVAFANWLVPQSQLSVIRETSISDRTGKSADWLGVPEWSARTKAVLDENSADPEQFTLMALCSPDYIVSR
;
A
#
# COMPACT_ATOMS: atom_id res chain seq x y z
N MET A 1 4.51 16.87 14.65
CA MET A 1 5.53 16.85 13.57
C MET A 1 6.57 17.93 13.88
N PRO A 2 7.88 17.65 13.80
CA PRO A 2 8.88 18.72 13.89
C PRO A 2 8.66 19.69 12.74
N ALA A 3 8.66 20.98 13.05
CA ALA A 3 8.49 22.03 12.05
C ALA A 3 9.66 21.96 11.06
N ASN A 4 9.37 21.84 9.76
CA ASN A 4 10.39 21.92 8.72
C ASN A 4 10.73 23.40 8.46
N PHE A 5 11.66 23.94 9.22
CA PHE A 5 12.08 25.34 9.12
C PHE A 5 12.55 25.73 7.71
N ALA A 6 13.17 24.80 6.97
CA ALA A 6 13.63 25.08 5.61
C ALA A 6 12.45 25.27 4.64
N ALA A 7 11.41 24.43 4.75
CA ALA A 7 10.20 24.56 3.95
C ALA A 7 9.42 25.84 4.31
N ILE A 8 9.31 26.18 5.60
CA ILE A 8 8.66 27.44 6.05
C ILE A 8 9.40 28.67 5.49
N LYS A 9 10.73 28.68 5.54
CA LYS A 9 11.55 29.78 5.00
C LYS A 9 11.39 29.89 3.48
N ALA A 10 11.39 28.76 2.76
CA ALA A 10 11.17 28.73 1.32
C ALA A 10 9.77 29.22 0.95
N PHE A 11 8.74 28.84 1.73
CA PHE A 11 7.38 29.32 1.53
C PHE A 11 7.23 30.83 1.76
N SER A 12 8.03 31.42 2.64
CA SER A 12 8.03 32.88 2.89
C SER A 12 8.42 33.71 1.66
N SER A 13 9.19 33.12 0.72
CA SER A 13 9.52 33.76 -0.57
C SER A 13 8.37 33.64 -1.60
N ARG A 14 7.29 32.94 -1.28
CA ARG A 14 6.17 32.58 -2.19
C ARG A 14 6.61 31.78 -3.43
N ASP A 15 7.77 31.16 -3.38
CA ASP A 15 8.27 30.25 -4.41
C ASP A 15 7.83 28.82 -4.05
N ILE A 16 6.79 28.34 -4.74
CA ILE A 16 6.22 27.01 -4.52
C ILE A 16 7.23 25.91 -4.86
N SER A 17 8.03 26.11 -5.92
CA SER A 17 9.03 25.11 -6.32
C SER A 17 10.10 24.92 -5.25
N GLN A 18 10.60 26.01 -4.68
CA GLN A 18 11.56 25.96 -3.56
C GLN A 18 10.93 25.33 -2.32
N ALA A 19 9.68 25.66 -2.01
CA ALA A 19 8.97 25.08 -0.86
C ALA A 19 8.79 23.56 -1.00
N VAL A 20 8.37 23.09 -2.17
CA VAL A 20 8.23 21.66 -2.49
C VAL A 20 9.59 20.97 -2.42
N SER A 21 10.62 21.52 -3.09
CA SER A 21 11.98 20.95 -3.06
C SER A 21 12.54 20.85 -1.64
N ALA A 22 12.37 21.90 -0.83
CA ALA A 22 12.84 21.91 0.57
C ALA A 22 12.07 20.90 1.44
N THR A 23 10.80 20.65 1.14
CA THR A 23 9.99 19.66 1.85
C THR A 23 10.43 18.25 1.48
N VAL A 24 10.51 17.93 0.19
CA VAL A 24 10.86 16.58 -0.30
C VAL A 24 12.28 16.18 0.10
N ASN A 25 13.23 17.13 0.03
CA ASN A 25 14.62 16.88 0.43
C ASN A 25 14.86 16.99 1.95
N SER A 26 13.80 17.17 2.73
CA SER A 26 13.94 17.23 4.18
C SER A 26 14.30 15.88 4.78
N PRO A 27 15.24 15.79 5.75
CA PRO A 27 15.53 14.56 6.48
C PRO A 27 14.31 13.95 7.17
N VAL A 28 13.25 14.73 7.38
CA VAL A 28 12.00 14.26 7.95
C VAL A 28 11.30 13.31 7.00
N MET A 29 11.34 13.55 5.67
CA MET A 29 10.71 12.70 4.67
C MET A 29 11.38 11.32 4.54
N ALA A 30 12.69 11.26 4.79
CA ALA A 30 13.48 10.02 4.74
C ALA A 30 13.61 9.35 6.11
N ASN A 31 12.92 9.83 7.13
CA ASN A 31 13.07 9.30 8.48
C ASN A 31 12.15 8.09 8.69
N PRO A 32 12.69 6.86 8.91
CA PRO A 32 11.91 5.64 9.06
C PRO A 32 10.99 5.61 10.31
N LYS A 33 11.07 6.62 11.18
CA LYS A 33 10.13 6.79 12.29
C LYS A 33 8.76 7.30 11.87
N TYR A 34 8.65 7.87 10.67
CA TYR A 34 7.38 8.37 10.15
C TYR A 34 6.76 7.30 9.25
N GLU A 35 6.01 6.43 9.88
CA GLU A 35 5.23 5.40 9.21
C GLU A 35 3.90 6.00 8.73
N MET A 36 3.48 5.59 7.53
CA MET A 36 2.19 5.97 6.97
C MET A 36 1.38 4.73 6.65
N VAL A 37 0.24 4.59 7.30
CA VAL A 37 -0.69 3.50 7.02
C VAL A 37 -1.43 3.79 5.72
N LYS A 38 -1.31 2.89 4.74
CA LYS A 38 -2.09 2.98 3.51
C LYS A 38 -3.59 2.91 3.83
N SER A 39 -4.33 3.93 3.40
CA SER A 39 -5.79 3.87 3.39
C SER A 39 -6.27 2.73 2.46
N PRO A 40 -7.52 2.27 2.59
CA PRO A 40 -8.06 1.21 1.73
C PRO A 40 -7.91 1.48 0.24
N VAL A 41 -8.16 2.71 -0.20
CA VAL A 41 -8.03 3.10 -1.61
C VAL A 41 -6.57 3.14 -2.04
N GLU A 42 -5.67 3.67 -1.22
CA GLU A 42 -4.21 3.64 -1.52
C GLU A 42 -3.69 2.22 -1.61
N TRP A 43 -4.06 1.34 -0.67
CA TRP A 43 -3.71 -0.07 -0.68
C TRP A 43 -4.19 -0.75 -1.97
N PHE A 44 -5.47 -0.54 -2.33
CA PHE A 44 -6.06 -1.12 -3.53
C PHE A 44 -5.40 -0.62 -4.82
N VAL A 45 -5.20 0.70 -4.95
CA VAL A 45 -4.58 1.28 -6.15
C VAL A 45 -3.14 0.83 -6.30
N ALA A 46 -2.38 0.77 -5.20
CA ALA A 46 -1.01 0.26 -5.22
C ALA A 46 -0.97 -1.23 -5.62
N ALA A 47 -1.88 -2.05 -5.08
CA ALA A 47 -2.02 -3.45 -5.46
C ALA A 47 -2.37 -3.60 -6.95
N CYS A 48 -3.36 -2.87 -7.45
CA CYS A 48 -3.73 -2.89 -8.87
C CYS A 48 -2.56 -2.52 -9.79
N ARG A 49 -1.75 -1.53 -9.42
CA ARG A 49 -0.57 -1.13 -10.20
C ARG A 49 0.48 -2.22 -10.24
N ALA A 50 0.78 -2.82 -9.10
CA ALA A 50 1.76 -3.91 -9.02
C ALA A 50 1.27 -5.16 -9.78
N LEU A 51 0.00 -5.49 -9.65
CA LEU A 51 -0.63 -6.64 -10.29
C LEU A 51 -0.98 -6.41 -11.78
N GLU A 52 -0.75 -5.22 -12.30
CA GLU A 52 -1.14 -4.81 -13.68
C GLU A 52 -2.64 -5.01 -13.95
N VAL A 53 -3.47 -4.87 -12.91
CA VAL A 53 -4.92 -4.97 -13.01
C VAL A 53 -5.53 -3.59 -13.26
N VAL A 54 -6.28 -3.46 -14.34
CA VAL A 54 -7.00 -2.24 -14.66
C VAL A 54 -8.39 -2.28 -14.02
N PRO A 55 -8.71 -1.41 -13.04
CA PRO A 55 -9.96 -1.47 -12.29
C PRO A 55 -11.23 -1.46 -13.16
N SER A 56 -11.22 -0.75 -14.29
CA SER A 56 -12.35 -0.70 -15.23
C SER A 56 -12.60 -2.00 -16.00
N GLN A 57 -11.64 -2.92 -15.98
CA GLN A 57 -11.72 -4.24 -16.62
C GLN A 57 -12.12 -5.35 -15.64
N LEU A 58 -12.21 -5.04 -14.36
CA LEU A 58 -12.68 -5.97 -13.35
C LEU A 58 -14.15 -6.34 -13.61
N GLN A 59 -14.43 -7.63 -13.70
CA GLN A 59 -15.71 -8.17 -14.17
C GLN A 59 -16.93 -7.79 -13.32
N THR A 60 -16.76 -7.18 -12.16
CA THR A 60 -17.86 -6.78 -11.25
C THR A 60 -17.46 -5.54 -10.45
N SER A 61 -17.80 -4.35 -10.98
CA SER A 61 -17.66 -3.08 -10.28
C SER A 61 -18.33 -3.08 -8.89
N ASP A 62 -19.47 -3.74 -8.77
CA ASP A 62 -20.21 -3.82 -7.51
C ASP A 62 -19.43 -4.57 -6.43
N LYS A 63 -18.65 -5.59 -6.80
CA LYS A 63 -17.76 -6.28 -5.83
C LYS A 63 -16.64 -5.37 -5.35
N LEU A 64 -16.06 -4.59 -6.24
CA LEU A 64 -15.02 -3.62 -5.87
C LEU A 64 -15.57 -2.61 -4.85
N ILE A 65 -16.72 -2.00 -5.15
CA ILE A 65 -17.36 -1.03 -4.24
C ILE A 65 -17.68 -1.68 -2.90
N ASN A 66 -18.22 -2.90 -2.90
CA ASN A 66 -18.51 -3.64 -1.66
C ASN A 66 -17.24 -3.93 -0.84
N HIS A 67 -16.10 -4.26 -1.47
CA HIS A 67 -14.84 -4.44 -0.76
C HIS A 67 -14.34 -3.13 -0.13
N LEU A 68 -14.41 -2.02 -0.86
CA LEU A 68 -14.03 -0.70 -0.35
C LEU A 68 -14.97 -0.22 0.77
N ASP A 69 -16.27 -0.49 0.65
CA ASP A 69 -17.26 -0.19 1.69
C ASP A 69 -16.97 -0.94 2.99
N LYS A 70 -16.73 -2.24 2.91
CA LYS A 70 -16.34 -3.05 4.08
C LYS A 70 -15.03 -2.59 4.73
N LEU A 71 -14.12 -2.02 3.94
CA LEU A 71 -12.89 -1.40 4.44
C LEU A 71 -13.13 0.03 4.96
N GLY A 72 -14.32 0.60 4.75
CA GLY A 72 -14.73 1.91 5.26
C GLY A 72 -14.28 3.10 4.40
N GLN A 73 -13.88 2.87 3.13
CA GLN A 73 -13.47 3.97 2.25
C GLN A 73 -14.01 3.78 0.83
N VAL A 74 -15.19 4.30 0.57
CA VAL A 74 -15.72 4.43 -0.80
C VAL A 74 -15.41 5.85 -1.30
N PRO A 75 -14.68 6.03 -2.43
CA PRO A 75 -14.40 7.35 -2.98
C PRO A 75 -15.65 8.20 -3.16
N PHE A 76 -15.57 9.47 -2.81
CA PHE A 76 -16.66 10.46 -2.86
C PHE A 76 -17.83 10.20 -1.90
N SER A 77 -17.78 9.17 -1.04
CA SER A 77 -18.82 8.84 -0.07
C SER A 77 -18.25 8.73 1.35
N PRO A 78 -17.81 9.85 1.96
CA PRO A 78 -17.28 9.82 3.32
C PRO A 78 -18.40 9.49 4.33
N PRO A 79 -18.07 8.83 5.46
CA PRO A 79 -19.06 8.40 6.45
C PRO A 79 -19.73 9.57 7.17
N ASN A 80 -19.10 10.74 7.21
CA ASN A 80 -19.62 11.96 7.83
C ASN A 80 -18.88 13.21 7.32
N VAL A 81 -19.26 14.37 7.79
CA VAL A 81 -18.67 15.67 7.43
C VAL A 81 -17.20 15.84 7.82
N GLY A 82 -16.69 15.02 8.74
CA GLY A 82 -15.28 14.98 9.13
C GLY A 82 -14.39 14.17 8.17
N GLY A 83 -14.98 13.49 7.19
CA GLY A 83 -14.25 12.67 6.22
C GLY A 83 -14.01 11.24 6.70
N TRP A 84 -12.96 10.63 6.18
CA TRP A 84 -12.54 9.27 6.53
C TRP A 84 -11.53 9.27 7.68
N PRO A 85 -11.38 8.12 8.38
CA PRO A 85 -10.26 7.92 9.30
C PRO A 85 -8.91 8.17 8.64
N ALA A 86 -7.88 8.43 9.45
CA ALA A 86 -6.52 8.58 8.98
C ALA A 86 -5.55 7.75 9.85
N GLY A 87 -4.39 7.43 9.27
CA GLY A 87 -3.30 6.74 9.98
C GLY A 87 -3.76 5.42 10.63
N GLU A 88 -3.53 5.27 11.92
CA GLU A 88 -3.85 4.06 12.68
C GLU A 88 -5.35 3.71 12.70
N GLY A 89 -6.24 4.65 12.39
CA GLY A 89 -7.68 4.39 12.26
C GLY A 89 -8.02 3.35 11.19
N TRP A 90 -7.08 3.06 10.27
CA TRP A 90 -7.22 2.00 9.27
C TRP A 90 -6.71 0.62 9.73
N LEU A 91 -6.16 0.53 10.96
CA LEU A 91 -5.63 -0.71 11.54
C LEU A 91 -6.63 -1.28 12.55
N SER A 92 -7.45 -2.21 12.11
CA SER A 92 -8.35 -2.98 12.96
C SER A 92 -8.37 -4.44 12.52
N SER A 93 -8.80 -5.34 13.40
CA SER A 93 -8.97 -6.75 13.07
C SER A 93 -9.96 -6.95 11.91
N ALA A 94 -11.04 -6.17 11.88
CA ALA A 94 -11.99 -6.18 10.78
C ALA A 94 -11.35 -5.73 9.46
N SER A 95 -10.58 -4.65 9.49
CA SER A 95 -9.84 -4.15 8.32
C SER A 95 -8.82 -5.17 7.80
N ALA A 96 -8.12 -5.88 8.68
CA ALA A 96 -7.20 -6.95 8.30
C ALA A 96 -7.95 -8.09 7.60
N LEU A 97 -9.06 -8.56 8.17
CA LEU A 97 -9.90 -9.61 7.57
C LEU A 97 -10.42 -9.20 6.19
N TYR A 98 -10.92 -7.97 6.07
CA TYR A 98 -11.45 -7.48 4.79
C TYR A 98 -10.37 -7.26 3.74
N ARG A 99 -9.12 -6.90 4.12
CA ARG A 99 -7.99 -6.86 3.19
C ARG A 99 -7.66 -8.25 2.65
N VAL A 100 -7.67 -9.28 3.51
CA VAL A 100 -7.48 -10.66 3.08
C VAL A 100 -8.58 -11.09 2.10
N ALA A 101 -9.85 -10.81 2.40
CA ALA A 101 -10.97 -11.12 1.51
C ALA A 101 -10.85 -10.38 0.16
N PHE A 102 -10.39 -9.12 0.19
CA PHE A 102 -10.18 -8.31 -1.01
C PHE A 102 -9.00 -8.85 -1.83
N ALA A 103 -7.87 -9.18 -1.19
CA ALA A 103 -6.72 -9.78 -1.87
C ALA A 103 -7.07 -11.11 -2.53
N ASN A 104 -7.81 -11.99 -1.84
CA ASN A 104 -8.31 -13.25 -2.40
C ASN A 104 -9.18 -13.05 -3.65
N TRP A 105 -9.93 -11.96 -3.72
CA TRP A 105 -10.71 -11.63 -4.91
C TRP A 105 -9.86 -11.01 -6.03
N LEU A 106 -8.86 -10.17 -5.67
CA LEU A 106 -8.07 -9.39 -6.62
C LEU A 106 -6.94 -10.21 -7.27
N VAL A 107 -6.19 -10.98 -6.48
CA VAL A 107 -4.98 -11.69 -6.94
C VAL A 107 -5.25 -12.63 -8.11
N PRO A 108 -6.32 -13.46 -8.12
CA PRO A 108 -6.61 -14.34 -9.27
C PRO A 108 -6.96 -13.61 -10.58
N GLN A 109 -7.20 -12.30 -10.53
CA GLN A 109 -7.49 -11.50 -11.73
C GLN A 109 -6.22 -10.95 -12.39
N SER A 110 -5.06 -11.25 -11.83
CA SER A 110 -3.74 -10.87 -12.32
C SER A 110 -3.02 -12.04 -12.97
N GLN A 111 -2.12 -11.74 -13.91
CA GLN A 111 -1.24 -12.73 -14.52
C GLN A 111 -0.07 -13.13 -13.62
N LEU A 112 0.26 -12.30 -12.63
CA LEU A 112 1.39 -12.48 -11.71
C LEU A 112 2.73 -12.73 -12.45
N SER A 113 2.91 -12.13 -13.63
CA SER A 113 4.05 -12.35 -14.51
C SER A 113 5.38 -12.19 -13.77
N VAL A 114 5.54 -11.11 -13.02
CA VAL A 114 6.76 -10.82 -12.26
C VAL A 114 7.14 -11.96 -11.29
N ILE A 115 6.16 -12.51 -10.58
CA ILE A 115 6.39 -13.56 -9.59
C ILE A 115 6.53 -14.94 -10.26
N ARG A 116 5.76 -15.22 -11.30
CA ARG A 116 5.82 -16.50 -12.03
C ARG A 116 7.11 -16.68 -12.80
N GLU A 117 7.66 -15.61 -13.36
CA GLU A 117 8.93 -15.62 -14.10
C GLU A 117 10.17 -15.55 -13.18
N THR A 118 9.99 -15.17 -11.91
CA THR A 118 11.10 -15.15 -10.94
C THR A 118 11.30 -16.52 -10.33
N SER A 119 12.58 -16.92 -10.16
CA SER A 119 12.93 -18.18 -9.47
C SER A 119 12.38 -18.18 -8.03
N ILE A 120 12.02 -19.36 -7.53
CA ILE A 120 11.42 -19.49 -6.18
C ILE A 120 12.33 -18.87 -5.11
N SER A 121 13.65 -19.06 -5.23
CA SER A 121 14.64 -18.50 -4.29
C SER A 121 14.70 -16.98 -4.27
N ASP A 122 14.35 -16.32 -5.37
CA ASP A 122 14.54 -14.89 -5.55
C ASP A 122 13.22 -14.09 -5.39
N ARG A 123 12.09 -14.80 -5.32
CA ARG A 123 10.76 -14.20 -5.24
C ARG A 123 10.61 -13.21 -4.11
N THR A 124 11.08 -13.57 -2.92
CA THR A 124 10.97 -12.71 -1.74
C THR A 124 11.77 -11.42 -1.89
N GLY A 125 12.99 -11.49 -2.41
CA GLY A 125 13.78 -10.30 -2.71
C GLY A 125 13.14 -9.44 -3.81
N LYS A 126 12.74 -10.07 -4.91
CA LYS A 126 12.14 -9.38 -6.06
C LYS A 126 10.80 -8.74 -5.74
N SER A 127 10.02 -9.35 -4.85
CA SER A 127 8.70 -8.84 -4.47
C SER A 127 8.77 -7.53 -3.68
N ALA A 128 9.86 -7.25 -2.98
CA ALA A 128 10.06 -5.98 -2.29
C ALA A 128 10.08 -4.82 -3.30
N ASP A 129 10.90 -4.92 -4.33
CA ASP A 129 10.97 -3.93 -5.42
C ASP A 129 9.63 -3.82 -6.15
N TRP A 130 9.02 -4.97 -6.48
CA TRP A 130 7.76 -5.04 -7.21
C TRP A 130 6.61 -4.36 -6.48
N LEU A 131 6.53 -4.53 -5.17
CA LEU A 131 5.47 -3.95 -4.33
C LEU A 131 5.83 -2.59 -3.74
N GLY A 132 7.04 -2.09 -4.01
CA GLY A 132 7.52 -0.81 -3.47
C GLY A 132 7.68 -0.83 -1.95
N VAL A 133 8.10 -1.98 -1.41
CA VAL A 133 8.44 -2.14 0.01
C VAL A 133 9.95 -2.01 0.13
N PRO A 134 10.48 -1.08 0.95
CA PRO A 134 11.92 -0.90 1.07
C PRO A 134 12.66 -2.16 1.52
N GLU A 135 12.11 -2.84 2.51
CA GLU A 135 12.65 -4.10 3.05
C GLU A 135 11.54 -4.87 3.78
N TRP A 136 11.49 -6.19 3.57
CA TRP A 136 10.62 -7.08 4.34
C TRP A 136 11.20 -7.31 5.74
N SER A 137 10.39 -7.17 6.77
CA SER A 137 10.76 -7.60 8.11
C SER A 137 11.09 -9.10 8.15
N ALA A 138 11.90 -9.52 9.08
CA ALA A 138 12.29 -10.93 9.22
C ALA A 138 11.06 -11.86 9.33
N ARG A 139 10.00 -11.40 10.00
CA ARG A 139 8.75 -12.14 10.15
C ARG A 139 8.01 -12.28 8.81
N THR A 140 7.84 -11.20 8.07
CA THR A 140 7.20 -11.22 6.76
C THR A 140 8.00 -12.07 5.79
N LYS A 141 9.34 -11.90 5.78
CA LYS A 141 10.23 -12.69 4.92
C LYS A 141 10.06 -14.19 5.17
N ALA A 142 10.03 -14.64 6.41
CA ALA A 142 9.84 -16.06 6.73
C ALA A 142 8.51 -16.61 6.15
N VAL A 143 7.40 -15.85 6.32
CA VAL A 143 6.09 -16.24 5.76
C VAL A 143 6.11 -16.28 4.23
N LEU A 144 6.77 -15.31 3.59
CA LEU A 144 6.89 -15.27 2.13
C LEU A 144 7.74 -16.43 1.59
N ASP A 145 8.85 -16.74 2.26
CA ASP A 145 9.72 -17.87 1.89
C ASP A 145 8.98 -19.21 2.00
N GLU A 146 8.19 -19.42 3.06
CA GLU A 146 7.34 -20.60 3.23
C GLU A 146 6.28 -20.77 2.13
N ASN A 147 5.75 -19.67 1.61
CA ASN A 147 4.70 -19.67 0.59
C ASN A 147 5.24 -19.42 -0.83
N SER A 148 6.55 -19.41 -1.01
CA SER A 148 7.21 -19.04 -2.27
C SER A 148 6.91 -19.98 -3.44
N ALA A 149 6.47 -21.21 -3.19
CA ALA A 149 6.12 -22.18 -4.23
C ALA A 149 4.81 -21.84 -4.97
N ASP A 150 3.84 -21.20 -4.29
CA ASP A 150 2.55 -20.79 -4.84
C ASP A 150 2.52 -19.28 -5.11
N PRO A 151 2.54 -18.82 -6.36
CA PRO A 151 2.54 -17.39 -6.70
C PRO A 151 1.33 -16.63 -6.18
N GLU A 152 0.15 -17.24 -6.13
CA GLU A 152 -1.08 -16.57 -5.67
C GLU A 152 -1.06 -16.41 -4.15
N GLN A 153 -0.75 -17.49 -3.43
CA GLN A 153 -0.64 -17.45 -1.98
C GLN A 153 0.49 -16.52 -1.53
N PHE A 154 1.63 -16.57 -2.18
CA PHE A 154 2.75 -15.67 -1.96
C PHE A 154 2.33 -14.19 -2.08
N THR A 155 1.68 -13.85 -3.19
CA THR A 155 1.23 -12.48 -3.47
C THR A 155 0.19 -12.02 -2.45
N LEU A 156 -0.75 -12.90 -2.10
CA LEU A 156 -1.76 -12.61 -1.07
C LEU A 156 -1.09 -12.27 0.27
N MET A 157 -0.14 -13.11 0.72
CA MET A 157 0.59 -12.88 1.98
C MET A 157 1.39 -11.57 1.93
N ALA A 158 2.02 -11.26 0.81
CA ALA A 158 2.75 -10.01 0.62
C ALA A 158 1.85 -8.77 0.72
N LEU A 159 0.71 -8.75 0.01
CA LEU A 159 -0.25 -7.65 0.02
C LEU A 159 -0.93 -7.44 1.39
N CYS A 160 -1.09 -8.50 2.16
CA CYS A 160 -1.70 -8.46 3.49
C CYS A 160 -0.67 -8.28 4.63
N SER A 161 0.62 -8.22 4.30
CA SER A 161 1.69 -8.05 5.29
C SER A 161 1.66 -6.66 5.94
N PRO A 162 2.07 -6.55 7.21
CA PRO A 162 2.24 -5.25 7.85
C PRO A 162 3.20 -4.33 7.08
N ASP A 163 4.28 -4.86 6.52
CA ASP A 163 5.29 -4.09 5.80
C ASP A 163 4.75 -3.48 4.49
N TYR A 164 3.74 -4.11 3.86
CA TYR A 164 3.07 -3.54 2.71
C TYR A 164 1.97 -2.55 3.10
N ILE A 165 1.25 -2.81 4.20
CA ILE A 165 0.16 -1.95 4.67
C ILE A 165 0.70 -0.65 5.25
N VAL A 166 1.87 -0.70 5.92
CA VAL A 166 2.53 0.45 6.55
C VAL A 166 3.76 0.81 5.74
N SER A 167 3.72 1.97 5.07
CA SER A 167 4.88 2.50 4.32
C SER A 167 5.86 3.17 5.27
N ARG A 168 7.13 2.92 5.06
CA ARG A 168 8.26 3.51 5.78
C ARG A 168 9.10 4.36 4.86
#